data_722bbf45a48439ef09f9e48e940c145d
#
_entry.id   722bbf45a48439ef09f9e48e940c145d
#
_cell.length_a   1.000
_cell.length_b   1.000
_cell.length_c   1.000
_cell.angle_alpha   90.00
_cell.angle_beta   90.00
_cell.angle_gamma   90.00
#
_symmetry.space_group_name_H-M   'P 1'
#
loop_
_entity.id
_entity.type
_entity.pdbx_description
1 polymer ?
#
loop_
_entity_poly.entity_id
_entity_poly.type
_entity_poly.pdbx_seq_one_letter_code
_entity_poly.pdbx_strand_id
1 'polypeptide(L)'
;KDMLNFISSDNEKSLIQNGHILSMSNAGAQINNISATSDFASGLNFITNTSKLSKNIDKNSELELYIELLNSIKNKINPIPSYSFTASSLDIEQSKINFEFDNKNNSFSIQNYFDIQQESVGWITGAQVTYCAEAFPTVDFFHKDSPALSVLGAVLRNGYLHSAIREKGGAYGSGAMQDSNNKVFKFFSYRDPRCVETFNDFQKSREWSLKNITQEQLDEGILGIISSIDKPLSPYGEAMSDFSMNLDKKDLEKRLEIRSLVKSCTLDDLINVSQKYLFNESKRSVIAGENYIDEMKKLNFEIRNI
;
A
#
# COMPACT_ATOMS: atom_id res chain seq x y z
N LYS A 1 11.48 0.50 27.42
CA LYS A 1 12.73 0.25 26.72
C LYS A 1 12.69 -1.12 26.03
N ASP A 2 12.47 -2.22 26.75
CA ASP A 2 12.49 -3.59 26.21
C ASP A 2 11.47 -3.77 25.06
N MET A 3 10.27 -3.22 25.20
CA MET A 3 9.26 -3.24 24.15
C MET A 3 9.72 -2.50 22.89
N LEU A 4 10.39 -1.36 23.02
CA LEU A 4 10.90 -0.59 21.90
C LEU A 4 12.03 -1.34 21.16
N ASN A 5 12.94 -1.96 21.92
CA ASN A 5 14.00 -2.80 21.37
C ASN A 5 13.41 -4.02 20.66
N PHE A 6 12.36 -4.64 21.22
CA PHE A 6 11.64 -5.73 20.56
C PHE A 6 11.01 -5.29 19.23
N ILE A 7 10.29 -4.16 19.21
CA ILE A 7 9.68 -3.61 17.99
C ILE A 7 10.77 -3.30 16.95
N SER A 8 11.90 -2.71 17.35
CA SER A 8 13.00 -2.40 16.42
C SER A 8 13.58 -3.67 15.79
N SER A 9 13.80 -4.72 16.58
CA SER A 9 14.29 -6.01 16.08
C SER A 9 13.29 -6.73 15.16
N ASP A 10 12.00 -6.64 15.48
CA ASP A 10 10.95 -7.23 14.64
C ASP A 10 10.79 -6.48 13.30
N ASN A 11 10.96 -5.18 13.32
CA ASN A 11 10.98 -4.34 12.11
C ASN A 11 12.13 -4.74 11.15
N GLU A 12 13.31 -5.08 11.66
CA GLU A 12 14.44 -5.55 10.82
C GLU A 12 14.11 -6.87 10.10
N LYS A 13 13.40 -7.79 10.76
CA LYS A 13 12.91 -9.02 10.12
C LYS A 13 11.86 -8.72 9.05
N SER A 14 10.98 -7.76 9.34
CA SER A 14 9.94 -7.33 8.41
C SER A 14 10.51 -6.76 7.11
N LEU A 15 11.65 -6.06 7.15
CA LEU A 15 12.33 -5.55 5.96
C LEU A 15 12.67 -6.67 4.96
N ILE A 16 13.09 -7.83 5.44
CA ILE A 16 13.46 -8.97 4.59
C ILE A 16 12.22 -9.70 4.05
N GLN A 17 11.18 -9.83 4.87
CA GLN A 17 9.98 -10.58 4.51
C GLN A 17 8.99 -9.76 3.67
N ASN A 18 8.83 -8.49 4.02
CA ASN A 18 7.81 -7.60 3.47
C ASN A 18 8.40 -6.41 2.68
N GLY A 19 9.67 -6.49 2.26
CA GLY A 19 10.36 -5.38 1.61
C GLY A 19 9.59 -4.79 0.41
N HIS A 20 8.92 -5.61 -0.39
CA HIS A 20 8.09 -5.15 -1.50
C HIS A 20 6.87 -4.33 -1.05
N ILE A 21 6.22 -4.70 0.06
CA ILE A 21 5.09 -3.94 0.62
C ILE A 21 5.59 -2.59 1.14
N LEU A 22 6.72 -2.61 1.85
CA LEU A 22 7.35 -1.40 2.39
C LEU A 22 7.82 -0.45 1.28
N SER A 23 8.43 -0.97 0.21
CA SER A 23 8.83 -0.17 -0.95
C SER A 23 7.61 0.43 -1.66
N MET A 24 6.53 -0.35 -1.85
CA MET A 24 5.28 0.16 -2.43
C MET A 24 4.63 1.25 -1.57
N SER A 25 4.63 1.07 -0.24
CA SER A 25 4.12 2.08 0.70
C SER A 25 4.92 3.38 0.58
N ASN A 26 6.24 3.27 0.60
CA ASN A 26 7.14 4.41 0.54
C ASN A 26 7.10 5.13 -0.82
N ALA A 27 7.01 4.41 -1.94
CA ALA A 27 6.80 5.03 -3.25
C ALA A 27 5.48 5.83 -3.31
N GLY A 28 4.40 5.28 -2.75
CA GLY A 28 3.10 5.96 -2.62
C GLY A 28 3.15 7.18 -1.70
N ALA A 29 3.91 7.11 -0.61
CA ALA A 29 4.06 8.20 0.37
C ALA A 29 4.62 9.50 -0.23
N GLN A 30 5.33 9.40 -1.35
CA GLN A 30 5.88 10.54 -2.08
C GLN A 30 4.88 11.19 -3.04
N ILE A 31 3.66 10.65 -3.14
CA ILE A 31 2.61 11.14 -4.05
C ILE A 31 1.56 11.97 -3.31
N ASN A 32 1.09 11.49 -2.14
CA ASN A 32 0.01 12.15 -1.41
C ASN A 32 0.06 11.90 0.10
N ASN A 33 -0.64 12.76 0.86
CA ASN A 33 -0.66 12.71 2.32
C ASN A 33 -1.32 11.46 2.91
N ILE A 34 -2.26 10.82 2.21
CA ILE A 34 -2.91 9.58 2.68
C ILE A 34 -1.87 8.47 2.77
N SER A 35 -1.13 8.28 1.67
CA SER A 35 -0.04 7.31 1.62
C SER A 35 1.11 7.67 2.56
N ALA A 36 1.45 8.98 2.70
CA ALA A 36 2.47 9.44 3.63
C ALA A 36 2.11 9.13 5.09
N THR A 37 0.84 9.32 5.46
CA THR A 37 0.33 8.96 6.80
C THR A 37 0.47 7.45 7.05
N SER A 38 0.10 6.63 6.06
CA SER A 38 0.23 5.18 6.16
C SER A 38 1.68 4.72 6.32
N ASP A 39 2.60 5.29 5.52
CA ASP A 39 4.03 4.96 5.60
C ASP A 39 4.66 5.45 6.93
N PHE A 40 4.23 6.60 7.43
CA PHE A 40 4.66 7.10 8.74
C PHE A 40 4.19 6.20 9.89
N ALA A 41 2.98 5.63 9.79
CA ALA A 41 2.40 4.78 10.83
C ALA A 41 2.93 3.34 10.83
N SER A 42 3.33 2.79 9.66
CA SER A 42 3.68 1.37 9.53
C SER A 42 4.68 1.04 8.43
N GLY A 43 5.20 2.03 7.69
CA GLY A 43 6.12 1.84 6.58
C GLY A 43 7.60 2.09 6.95
N LEU A 44 8.40 2.44 5.95
CA LEU A 44 9.85 2.67 6.13
C LEU A 44 10.15 3.86 7.04
N ASN A 45 9.35 4.91 7.00
CA ASN A 45 9.50 6.03 7.92
C ASN A 45 9.24 5.61 9.37
N PHE A 46 8.23 4.78 9.63
CA PHE A 46 7.99 4.20 10.97
C PHE A 46 9.19 3.37 11.44
N ILE A 47 9.69 2.46 10.60
CA ILE A 47 10.83 1.59 10.91
C ILE A 47 12.07 2.41 11.25
N THR A 48 12.40 3.40 10.41
CA THR A 48 13.56 4.26 10.60
C THR A 48 13.47 5.09 11.89
N ASN A 49 12.29 5.69 12.16
CA ASN A 49 12.08 6.49 13.34
C ASN A 49 12.14 5.63 14.62
N THR A 50 11.56 4.43 14.59
CA THR A 50 11.60 3.49 15.71
C THR A 50 13.03 3.01 15.99
N SER A 51 13.81 2.70 14.94
CA SER A 51 15.22 2.32 15.07
C SER A 51 16.06 3.46 15.67
N LYS A 52 15.90 4.68 15.17
CA LYS A 52 16.59 5.86 15.75
C LYS A 52 16.24 6.08 17.22
N LEU A 53 14.95 5.97 17.55
CA LEU A 53 14.48 6.12 18.92
C LEU A 53 15.07 5.02 19.82
N SER A 54 15.06 3.77 19.39
CA SER A 54 15.65 2.64 20.13
C SER A 54 17.14 2.85 20.41
N LYS A 55 17.91 3.29 19.41
CA LYS A 55 19.35 3.59 19.55
C LYS A 55 19.67 4.76 20.50
N ASN A 56 18.76 5.72 20.64
CA ASN A 56 18.95 6.93 21.43
C ASN A 56 18.31 6.87 22.83
N ILE A 57 17.45 5.90 23.11
CA ILE A 57 16.62 5.86 24.33
C ILE A 57 17.43 5.73 25.63
N ASP A 58 18.70 5.34 25.53
CA ASP A 58 19.60 5.29 26.68
C ASP A 58 20.09 6.68 27.16
N LYS A 59 19.88 7.71 26.36
CA LYS A 59 20.06 9.10 26.79
C LYS A 59 18.87 9.46 27.69
N ASN A 60 19.09 9.66 28.97
CA ASN A 60 18.03 9.88 29.97
C ASN A 60 16.98 10.92 29.56
N SER A 61 17.42 12.03 28.92
CA SER A 61 16.53 13.10 28.45
C SER A 61 15.56 12.65 27.35
N GLU A 62 15.96 11.77 26.45
CA GLU A 62 15.11 11.26 25.36
C GLU A 62 14.00 10.34 25.88
N LEU A 63 14.33 9.50 26.86
CA LEU A 63 13.35 8.60 27.48
C LEU A 63 12.28 9.39 28.25
N GLU A 64 12.68 10.42 29.00
CA GLU A 64 11.75 11.28 29.75
C GLU A 64 10.79 12.02 28.81
N LEU A 65 11.30 12.66 27.76
CA LEU A 65 10.49 13.30 26.72
C LEU A 65 9.49 12.35 26.06
N TYR A 66 9.92 11.12 25.77
CA TYR A 66 9.06 10.10 25.18
C TYR A 66 7.92 9.67 26.12
N ILE A 67 8.24 9.50 27.42
CA ILE A 67 7.24 9.19 28.45
C ILE A 67 6.23 10.34 28.62
N GLU A 68 6.69 11.58 28.63
CA GLU A 68 5.81 12.76 28.71
C GLU A 68 4.87 12.83 27.51
N LEU A 69 5.38 12.58 26.29
CA LEU A 69 4.57 12.53 25.08
C LEU A 69 3.49 11.44 25.15
N LEU A 70 3.87 10.21 25.56
CA LEU A 70 2.92 9.10 25.72
C LEU A 70 1.83 9.42 26.75
N ASN A 71 2.20 10.05 27.87
CA ASN A 71 1.23 10.48 28.89
C ASN A 71 0.30 11.58 28.36
N SER A 72 0.82 12.53 27.57
CA SER A 72 0.01 13.55 26.92
C SER A 72 -1.02 12.93 25.93
N ILE A 73 -0.58 11.96 25.13
CA ILE A 73 -1.47 11.23 24.22
C ILE A 73 -2.53 10.46 25.01
N LYS A 74 -2.12 9.68 26.03
CA LYS A 74 -3.03 8.93 26.90
C LYS A 74 -4.13 9.82 27.49
N ASN A 75 -3.77 11.01 27.96
CA ASN A 75 -4.73 11.94 28.56
C ASN A 75 -5.69 12.58 27.53
N LYS A 76 -5.35 12.55 26.24
CA LYS A 76 -6.20 13.07 25.16
C LYS A 76 -7.07 12.01 24.52
N ILE A 77 -6.77 10.72 24.71
CA ILE A 77 -7.57 9.62 24.17
C ILE A 77 -8.85 9.52 24.99
N ASN A 78 -9.98 9.71 24.32
CA ASN A 78 -11.28 9.43 24.92
C ASN A 78 -11.49 7.90 24.92
N PRO A 79 -11.65 7.25 26.09
CA PRO A 79 -11.82 5.80 26.17
C PRO A 79 -13.21 5.31 25.70
N ILE A 80 -14.14 6.23 25.42
CA ILE A 80 -15.47 5.86 24.94
C ILE A 80 -15.42 5.55 23.45
N PRO A 81 -15.67 4.31 23.00
CA PRO A 81 -15.67 3.98 21.60
C PRO A 81 -16.78 4.73 20.87
N SER A 82 -16.46 5.36 19.73
CA SER A 82 -17.43 6.06 18.89
C SER A 82 -18.33 5.10 18.10
N TYR A 83 -17.89 3.86 17.91
CA TYR A 83 -18.61 2.81 17.18
C TYR A 83 -18.48 1.46 17.88
N SER A 84 -19.57 0.71 17.86
CA SER A 84 -19.60 -0.69 18.26
C SER A 84 -20.18 -1.52 17.12
N PHE A 85 -19.52 -2.62 16.82
CA PHE A 85 -19.98 -3.58 15.83
C PHE A 85 -20.02 -4.97 16.46
N THR A 86 -21.15 -5.66 16.31
CA THR A 86 -21.32 -7.02 16.82
C THR A 86 -21.81 -7.92 15.70
N ALA A 87 -21.06 -8.99 15.45
CA ALA A 87 -21.46 -10.05 14.53
C ALA A 87 -21.63 -11.37 15.27
N SER A 88 -22.74 -12.05 15.03
CA SER A 88 -23.04 -13.35 15.64
C SER A 88 -23.86 -14.21 14.67
N SER A 89 -23.67 -15.53 14.76
CA SER A 89 -24.56 -16.51 14.11
C SER A 89 -25.88 -16.73 14.88
N LEU A 90 -26.01 -16.13 16.04
CA LEU A 90 -27.22 -16.16 16.86
C LEU A 90 -27.95 -14.82 16.73
N ASP A 91 -29.28 -14.86 16.74
CA ASP A 91 -30.10 -13.65 16.86
C ASP A 91 -29.78 -12.96 18.19
N ILE A 92 -29.06 -11.85 18.09
CA ILE A 92 -28.77 -10.99 19.23
C ILE A 92 -29.90 -9.97 19.31
N GLU A 93 -30.69 -9.99 20.39
CA GLU A 93 -31.58 -8.88 20.70
C GLU A 93 -30.77 -7.60 20.84
N GLN A 94 -30.89 -6.71 19.87
CA GLN A 94 -30.17 -5.39 19.82
C GLN A 94 -30.41 -4.55 21.08
N SER A 95 -31.48 -4.88 21.85
CA SER A 95 -31.90 -4.15 23.06
C SER A 95 -30.98 -4.29 24.27
N LYS A 96 -29.97 -5.20 24.24
CA LYS A 96 -29.11 -5.48 25.41
C LYS A 96 -27.76 -4.78 25.39
N ILE A 97 -27.40 -4.09 24.30
CA ILE A 97 -26.12 -3.37 24.20
C ILE A 97 -26.43 -1.88 24.10
N ASN A 98 -26.61 -1.23 25.24
CA ASN A 98 -26.71 0.22 25.29
C ASN A 98 -25.33 0.83 25.39
N PHE A 99 -24.81 1.37 24.27
CA PHE A 99 -23.66 2.29 24.27
C PHE A 99 -24.20 3.72 24.19
N GLU A 100 -23.91 4.53 25.18
CA GLU A 100 -24.09 5.98 25.05
C GLU A 100 -22.99 6.54 24.15
N PHE A 101 -23.35 6.97 22.95
CA PHE A 101 -22.43 7.65 22.04
C PHE A 101 -22.50 9.16 22.28
N ASP A 102 -21.38 9.78 22.54
CA ASP A 102 -21.28 11.25 22.51
C ASP A 102 -21.30 11.71 21.04
N ASN A 103 -22.47 12.15 20.58
CA ASN A 103 -22.71 12.63 19.21
C ASN A 103 -22.04 13.98 18.90
N LYS A 104 -20.92 14.30 19.52
CA LYS A 104 -20.14 15.45 19.08
C LYS A 104 -19.54 15.16 17.71
N ASN A 105 -20.13 15.74 16.68
CA ASN A 105 -19.58 15.82 15.34
C ASN A 105 -18.21 16.56 15.38
N ASN A 106 -17.18 15.85 15.79
CA ASN A 106 -15.81 16.33 15.61
C ASN A 106 -15.44 16.07 14.15
N SER A 107 -15.64 17.07 13.30
CA SER A 107 -15.05 17.06 11.96
C SER A 107 -13.53 17.16 12.11
N PHE A 108 -12.85 16.05 11.97
CA PHE A 108 -11.41 16.05 11.82
C PHE A 108 -11.06 16.59 10.42
N SER A 109 -10.49 17.78 10.35
CA SER A 109 -9.79 18.18 9.14
C SER A 109 -8.41 17.52 9.18
N ILE A 110 -8.11 16.69 8.19
CA ILE A 110 -6.74 16.22 7.97
C ILE A 110 -5.96 17.45 7.49
N GLN A 111 -5.22 18.09 8.41
CA GLN A 111 -4.22 19.06 8.02
C GLN A 111 -3.07 18.32 7.35
N ASN A 112 -2.43 18.94 6.37
CA ASN A 112 -1.23 18.41 5.73
C ASN A 112 -0.08 18.41 6.75
N TYR A 113 0.06 17.30 7.50
CA TYR A 113 1.10 17.17 8.53
C TYR A 113 2.46 16.75 7.96
N PHE A 114 2.49 16.34 6.70
CA PHE A 114 3.72 15.85 6.07
C PHE A 114 4.13 16.80 4.94
N ASP A 115 5.37 17.24 5.00
CA ASP A 115 6.05 17.83 3.85
C ASP A 115 6.45 16.65 2.94
N ILE A 116 5.68 16.44 1.87
CA ILE A 116 5.90 15.34 0.94
C ILE A 116 7.16 15.64 0.15
N GLN A 117 8.24 14.98 0.51
CA GLN A 117 9.46 15.02 -0.29
C GLN A 117 9.23 14.24 -1.58
N GLN A 118 9.23 14.95 -2.71
CA GLN A 118 8.93 14.37 -4.03
C GLN A 118 10.13 13.67 -4.69
N GLU A 119 11.03 13.07 -3.91
CA GLU A 119 12.24 12.45 -4.41
C GLU A 119 12.13 10.92 -4.34
N SER A 120 12.59 10.24 -5.39
CA SER A 120 12.71 8.78 -5.37
C SER A 120 13.77 8.34 -4.38
N VAL A 121 13.47 7.40 -3.47
CA VAL A 121 14.33 7.04 -2.34
C VAL A 121 14.84 5.61 -2.45
N GLY A 122 16.16 5.46 -2.28
CA GLY A 122 16.84 4.17 -2.14
C GLY A 122 17.23 3.92 -0.68
N TRP A 123 16.71 2.85 -0.08
CA TRP A 123 16.94 2.47 1.30
C TRP A 123 17.98 1.36 1.40
N ILE A 124 19.09 1.64 2.09
CA ILE A 124 20.18 0.68 2.28
C ILE A 124 19.93 -0.17 3.51
N THR A 125 20.02 -1.48 3.30
CA THR A 125 19.87 -2.51 4.35
C THR A 125 20.91 -3.61 4.17
N GLY A 126 20.91 -4.62 5.03
CA GLY A 126 21.72 -5.85 4.86
C GLY A 126 21.17 -6.84 3.83
N ALA A 127 20.19 -6.47 3.01
CA ALA A 127 19.58 -7.36 2.02
C ALA A 127 20.55 -7.70 0.88
N GLN A 128 20.52 -8.96 0.41
CA GLN A 128 21.31 -9.41 -0.75
C GLN A 128 20.57 -9.26 -2.08
N VAL A 129 19.31 -8.83 -2.02
CA VAL A 129 18.37 -8.68 -3.12
C VAL A 129 17.71 -7.32 -3.05
N THR A 130 17.03 -6.92 -4.13
CA THR A 130 16.28 -5.66 -4.18
C THR A 130 14.78 -5.89 -4.03
N TYR A 131 14.09 -4.85 -3.58
CA TYR A 131 12.63 -4.71 -3.58
C TYR A 131 12.31 -3.39 -4.25
N CYS A 132 12.07 -3.43 -5.56
CA CYS A 132 11.79 -2.24 -6.36
C CYS A 132 10.29 -1.94 -6.34
N ALA A 133 9.93 -0.67 -6.23
CA ALA A 133 8.56 -0.20 -6.38
C ALA A 133 8.51 1.11 -7.16
N GLU A 134 7.47 1.25 -7.99
CA GLU A 134 7.14 2.48 -8.71
C GLU A 134 5.65 2.76 -8.53
N ALA A 135 5.28 4.00 -8.17
CA ALA A 135 3.91 4.40 -7.90
C ALA A 135 3.50 5.60 -8.77
N PHE A 136 2.25 5.59 -9.20
CA PHE A 136 1.62 6.63 -10.01
C PHE A 136 0.40 7.18 -9.30
N PRO A 137 0.14 8.50 -9.35
CA PRO A 137 -1.10 9.07 -8.82
C PRO A 137 -2.28 8.60 -9.66
N THR A 138 -3.32 8.14 -8.99
CA THR A 138 -4.56 7.68 -9.60
C THR A 138 -5.79 8.16 -8.84
N VAL A 139 -6.84 7.37 -8.80
CA VAL A 139 -8.17 7.71 -8.32
C VAL A 139 -8.60 6.84 -7.15
N ASP A 140 -9.60 7.32 -6.41
CA ASP A 140 -10.21 6.56 -5.32
C ASP A 140 -11.18 5.48 -5.82
N PHE A 141 -11.72 4.75 -4.87
CA PHE A 141 -12.64 3.63 -5.11
C PHE A 141 -13.90 4.04 -5.90
N PHE A 142 -14.42 5.25 -5.66
CA PHE A 142 -15.70 5.70 -6.24
C PHE A 142 -15.57 6.24 -7.67
N HIS A 143 -14.36 6.41 -8.14
CA HIS A 143 -14.13 6.94 -9.49
C HIS A 143 -14.37 5.88 -10.56
N LYS A 144 -15.00 6.27 -11.68
CA LYS A 144 -15.35 5.37 -12.79
C LYS A 144 -14.16 4.59 -13.39
N ASP A 145 -12.95 5.12 -13.32
CA ASP A 145 -11.73 4.50 -13.87
C ASP A 145 -11.11 3.47 -12.88
N SER A 146 -11.55 3.43 -11.62
CA SER A 146 -10.98 2.53 -10.60
C SER A 146 -11.14 1.04 -10.93
N PRO A 147 -12.28 0.56 -11.46
CA PRO A 147 -12.44 -0.83 -11.89
C PRO A 147 -11.46 -1.23 -12.99
N ALA A 148 -11.34 -0.39 -14.05
CA ALA A 148 -10.43 -0.65 -15.16
C ALA A 148 -8.95 -0.66 -14.71
N LEU A 149 -8.54 0.23 -13.80
CA LEU A 149 -7.21 0.23 -13.20
C LEU A 149 -6.94 -1.06 -12.40
N SER A 150 -7.95 -1.58 -11.70
CA SER A 150 -7.83 -2.85 -10.95
C SER A 150 -7.61 -4.03 -11.90
N VAL A 151 -8.38 -4.11 -12.99
CA VAL A 151 -8.23 -5.12 -14.03
C VAL A 151 -6.87 -4.98 -14.73
N LEU A 152 -6.45 -3.75 -15.06
CA LEU A 152 -5.14 -3.48 -15.67
C LEU A 152 -3.99 -4.01 -14.79
N GLY A 153 -4.08 -3.85 -13.47
CA GLY A 153 -3.09 -4.39 -12.54
C GLY A 153 -2.96 -5.91 -12.64
N ALA A 154 -4.07 -6.63 -12.72
CA ALA A 154 -4.08 -8.08 -12.88
C ALA A 154 -3.51 -8.50 -14.25
N VAL A 155 -3.90 -7.81 -15.33
CA VAL A 155 -3.41 -8.05 -16.69
C VAL A 155 -1.90 -7.80 -16.81
N LEU A 156 -1.39 -6.69 -16.30
CA LEU A 156 0.05 -6.38 -16.30
C LEU A 156 0.85 -7.42 -15.51
N ARG A 157 0.34 -7.85 -14.37
CA ARG A 157 0.99 -8.85 -13.52
C ARG A 157 1.20 -10.16 -14.28
N ASN A 158 0.15 -10.71 -14.88
CA ASN A 158 0.18 -12.04 -15.49
C ASN A 158 0.68 -11.99 -16.94
N GLY A 159 0.28 -10.97 -17.71
CA GLY A 159 0.58 -10.87 -19.13
C GLY A 159 2.00 -10.43 -19.46
N TYR A 160 2.65 -9.67 -18.58
CA TYR A 160 4.00 -9.15 -18.84
C TYR A 160 4.98 -9.33 -17.69
N LEU A 161 4.66 -8.80 -16.49
CA LEU A 161 5.62 -8.68 -15.39
C LEU A 161 6.10 -10.04 -14.87
N HIS A 162 5.23 -11.04 -14.84
CA HIS A 162 5.59 -12.38 -14.41
C HIS A 162 6.70 -12.95 -15.31
N SER A 163 6.54 -12.89 -16.63
CA SER A 163 7.56 -13.41 -17.56
C SER A 163 8.85 -12.56 -17.54
N ALA A 164 8.74 -11.24 -17.57
CA ALA A 164 9.91 -10.36 -17.66
C ALA A 164 10.75 -10.36 -16.37
N ILE A 165 10.09 -10.25 -15.21
CA ILE A 165 10.77 -10.03 -13.93
C ILE A 165 11.03 -11.34 -13.18
N ARG A 166 10.05 -12.27 -13.14
CA ARG A 166 10.22 -13.53 -12.43
C ARG A 166 10.95 -14.57 -13.27
N GLU A 167 10.43 -14.94 -14.46
CA GLU A 167 10.98 -16.05 -15.24
C GLU A 167 12.34 -15.70 -15.84
N LYS A 168 12.46 -14.54 -16.50
CA LYS A 168 13.69 -14.10 -17.16
C LYS A 168 14.60 -13.35 -16.21
N GLY A 169 14.03 -12.55 -15.31
CA GLY A 169 14.76 -11.68 -14.40
C GLY A 169 15.27 -12.36 -13.13
N GLY A 170 14.70 -13.50 -12.75
CA GLY A 170 15.10 -14.27 -11.58
C GLY A 170 14.56 -13.76 -10.24
N ALA A 171 13.66 -12.77 -10.24
CA ALA A 171 12.96 -12.34 -9.03
C ALA A 171 12.01 -13.43 -8.51
N TYR A 172 11.79 -13.46 -7.20
CA TYR A 172 10.83 -14.40 -6.62
C TYR A 172 9.37 -14.05 -6.97
N GLY A 173 9.06 -12.76 -7.13
CA GLY A 173 7.74 -12.29 -7.53
C GLY A 173 7.75 -10.88 -8.08
N SER A 174 6.67 -10.53 -8.76
CA SER A 174 6.42 -9.19 -9.28
C SER A 174 4.93 -8.96 -9.47
N GLY A 175 4.54 -7.71 -9.63
CA GLY A 175 3.15 -7.39 -9.92
C GLY A 175 2.88 -5.91 -10.12
N ALA A 176 1.62 -5.65 -10.44
CA ALA A 176 1.04 -4.33 -10.48
C ALA A 176 -0.34 -4.36 -9.83
N MET A 177 -0.74 -3.25 -9.20
CA MET A 177 -2.03 -3.17 -8.52
C MET A 177 -2.53 -1.73 -8.38
N GLN A 178 -3.84 -1.56 -8.44
CA GLN A 178 -4.52 -0.33 -8.03
C GLN A 178 -4.77 -0.36 -6.52
N ASP A 179 -4.30 0.67 -5.83
CA ASP A 179 -4.62 0.94 -4.43
C ASP A 179 -5.57 2.15 -4.37
N SER A 180 -6.86 1.85 -4.44
CA SER A 180 -7.91 2.88 -4.49
C SER A 180 -8.06 3.65 -3.16
N ASN A 181 -7.66 3.07 -2.03
CA ASN A 181 -7.68 3.75 -0.74
C ASN A 181 -6.62 4.86 -0.67
N ASN A 182 -5.45 4.57 -1.22
CA ASN A 182 -4.33 5.51 -1.27
C ASN A 182 -4.28 6.31 -2.58
N LYS A 183 -5.19 6.08 -3.54
CA LYS A 183 -5.26 6.75 -4.85
C LYS A 183 -3.96 6.65 -5.65
N VAL A 184 -3.37 5.46 -5.65
CA VAL A 184 -2.11 5.19 -6.35
C VAL A 184 -2.17 3.85 -7.08
N PHE A 185 -1.53 3.79 -8.25
CA PHE A 185 -1.23 2.52 -8.93
C PHE A 185 0.23 2.18 -8.66
N LYS A 186 0.51 0.93 -8.32
CA LYS A 186 1.83 0.48 -7.85
C LYS A 186 2.35 -0.68 -8.69
N PHE A 187 3.61 -0.61 -9.07
CA PHE A 187 4.41 -1.74 -9.56
C PHE A 187 5.36 -2.18 -8.45
N PHE A 188 5.70 -3.47 -8.42
CA PHE A 188 6.67 -3.99 -7.46
C PHE A 188 7.43 -5.22 -7.98
N SER A 189 8.66 -5.41 -7.46
CA SER A 189 9.37 -6.68 -7.50
C SER A 189 9.66 -7.16 -6.07
N TYR A 190 9.80 -8.48 -5.93
CA TYR A 190 10.02 -9.14 -4.64
C TYR A 190 11.22 -10.07 -4.73
N ARG A 191 12.24 -9.78 -3.89
CA ARG A 191 13.52 -10.51 -3.88
C ARG A 191 14.11 -10.61 -5.28
N ASP A 192 14.33 -9.47 -5.88
CA ASP A 192 14.86 -9.33 -7.24
C ASP A 192 16.40 -9.22 -7.19
N PRO A 193 17.15 -9.98 -7.98
CA PRO A 193 18.59 -9.82 -8.10
C PRO A 193 19.02 -8.59 -8.94
N ARG A 194 18.07 -7.83 -9.49
CA ARG A 194 18.29 -6.70 -10.40
C ARG A 194 17.69 -5.42 -9.81
N CYS A 195 18.13 -4.27 -10.28
CA CYS A 195 17.55 -2.98 -9.92
C CYS A 195 17.19 -2.17 -11.19
N VAL A 196 18.15 -1.77 -11.99
CA VAL A 196 17.93 -0.93 -13.18
C VAL A 196 17.02 -1.62 -14.19
N GLU A 197 17.30 -2.88 -14.50
CA GLU A 197 16.53 -3.67 -15.46
C GLU A 197 15.07 -3.84 -15.03
N THR A 198 14.82 -3.93 -13.73
CA THR A 198 13.47 -4.07 -13.18
C THR A 198 12.65 -2.80 -13.41
N PHE A 199 13.20 -1.61 -13.19
CA PHE A 199 12.52 -0.36 -13.53
C PHE A 199 12.30 -0.21 -15.04
N ASN A 200 13.24 -0.69 -15.87
CA ASN A 200 13.05 -0.75 -17.31
C ASN A 200 11.91 -1.72 -17.69
N ASP A 201 11.78 -2.85 -17.00
CA ASP A 201 10.69 -3.79 -17.23
C ASP A 201 9.33 -3.21 -16.80
N PHE A 202 9.26 -2.41 -15.73
CA PHE A 202 8.06 -1.65 -15.39
C PHE A 202 7.68 -0.68 -16.52
N GLN A 203 8.64 0.06 -17.06
CA GLN A 203 8.39 0.95 -18.19
C GLN A 203 7.90 0.19 -19.42
N LYS A 204 8.57 -0.89 -19.82
CA LYS A 204 8.16 -1.71 -20.97
C LYS A 204 6.78 -2.33 -20.79
N SER A 205 6.41 -2.70 -19.56
CA SER A 205 5.07 -3.23 -19.29
C SER A 205 3.96 -2.23 -19.55
N ARG A 206 4.21 -0.93 -19.25
CA ARG A 206 3.28 0.16 -19.58
C ARG A 206 3.15 0.35 -21.09
N GLU A 207 4.27 0.35 -21.82
CA GLU A 207 4.28 0.43 -23.28
C GLU A 207 3.56 -0.77 -23.92
N TRP A 208 3.78 -1.95 -23.37
CA TRP A 208 3.13 -3.20 -23.78
C TRP A 208 1.61 -3.11 -23.60
N SER A 209 1.12 -2.52 -22.51
CA SER A 209 -0.31 -2.40 -22.23
C SER A 209 -1.10 -1.58 -23.24
N LEU A 210 -0.44 -0.71 -24.00
CA LEU A 210 -1.11 0.12 -25.02
C LEU A 210 -1.43 -0.60 -26.32
N LYS A 211 -0.76 -1.75 -26.59
CA LYS A 211 -0.82 -2.36 -27.93
C LYS A 211 -0.97 -3.88 -27.92
N ASN A 212 -0.68 -4.54 -26.82
CA ASN A 212 -0.42 -5.97 -26.80
C ASN A 212 -1.34 -6.77 -25.89
N ILE A 213 -2.26 -6.12 -25.18
CA ILE A 213 -3.25 -6.84 -24.35
C ILE A 213 -4.21 -7.58 -25.28
N THR A 214 -4.36 -8.89 -25.07
CA THR A 214 -5.31 -9.72 -25.78
C THR A 214 -6.66 -9.80 -25.05
N GLN A 215 -7.72 -10.20 -25.76
CA GLN A 215 -9.03 -10.42 -25.13
C GLN A 215 -8.96 -11.51 -24.05
N GLU A 216 -8.20 -12.57 -24.28
CA GLU A 216 -7.99 -13.64 -23.31
C GLU A 216 -7.37 -13.11 -22.00
N GLN A 217 -6.35 -12.26 -22.09
CA GLN A 217 -5.72 -11.66 -20.91
C GLN A 217 -6.66 -10.70 -20.18
N LEU A 218 -7.51 -9.96 -20.90
CA LEU A 218 -8.56 -9.15 -20.29
C LEU A 218 -9.56 -10.02 -19.53
N ASP A 219 -10.04 -11.11 -20.15
CA ASP A 219 -11.01 -12.03 -19.53
C ASP A 219 -10.43 -12.71 -18.28
N GLU A 220 -9.16 -13.12 -18.31
CA GLU A 220 -8.42 -13.62 -17.15
C GLU A 220 -8.28 -12.57 -16.05
N GLY A 221 -7.96 -11.32 -16.43
CA GLY A 221 -7.85 -10.20 -15.51
C GLY A 221 -9.18 -9.90 -14.80
N ILE A 222 -10.27 -9.84 -15.57
CA ILE A 222 -11.63 -9.67 -15.02
C ILE A 222 -11.97 -10.80 -14.06
N LEU A 223 -11.74 -12.07 -14.49
CA LEU A 223 -12.02 -13.23 -13.66
C LEU A 223 -11.22 -13.20 -12.35
N GLY A 224 -9.94 -12.81 -12.42
CA GLY A 224 -9.09 -12.68 -11.24
C GLY A 224 -9.59 -11.63 -10.24
N ILE A 225 -10.01 -10.47 -10.73
CA ILE A 225 -10.58 -9.41 -9.87
C ILE A 225 -11.93 -9.84 -9.29
N ILE A 226 -12.84 -10.39 -10.09
CA ILE A 226 -14.14 -10.90 -9.62
C ILE A 226 -13.94 -12.01 -8.57
N SER A 227 -13.03 -12.94 -8.81
CA SER A 227 -12.72 -14.00 -7.84
C SER A 227 -12.19 -13.44 -6.50
N SER A 228 -11.45 -12.34 -6.55
CA SER A 228 -10.99 -11.65 -5.34
C SER A 228 -12.14 -10.93 -4.60
N ILE A 229 -13.06 -10.30 -5.33
CA ILE A 229 -14.24 -9.63 -4.77
C ILE A 229 -15.20 -10.64 -4.14
N ASP A 230 -15.46 -11.73 -4.85
CA ASP A 230 -16.46 -12.75 -4.47
C ASP A 230 -15.87 -13.85 -3.56
N LYS A 231 -14.62 -13.70 -3.11
CA LYS A 231 -13.95 -14.69 -2.27
C LYS A 231 -14.72 -14.91 -0.96
N PRO A 232 -15.14 -16.17 -0.69
CA PRO A 232 -15.78 -16.49 0.59
C PRO A 232 -14.85 -16.18 1.77
N LEU A 233 -15.39 -15.53 2.77
CA LEU A 233 -14.71 -15.25 4.02
C LEU A 233 -15.28 -16.12 5.15
N SER A 234 -14.55 -16.22 6.26
CA SER A 234 -15.13 -16.76 7.47
C SER A 234 -16.22 -15.82 8.00
N PRO A 235 -17.17 -16.28 8.83
CA PRO A 235 -18.19 -15.39 9.40
C PRO A 235 -17.62 -14.15 10.08
N TYR A 236 -16.50 -14.31 10.81
CA TYR A 236 -15.76 -13.17 11.38
C TYR A 236 -15.18 -12.26 10.30
N GLY A 237 -14.59 -12.84 9.26
CA GLY A 237 -14.00 -12.09 8.13
C GLY A 237 -15.06 -11.29 7.36
N GLU A 238 -16.24 -11.86 7.13
CA GLU A 238 -17.37 -11.16 6.48
C GLU A 238 -17.84 -9.99 7.33
N ALA A 239 -18.02 -10.20 8.63
CA ALA A 239 -18.43 -9.16 9.56
C ALA A 239 -17.42 -8.01 9.63
N MET A 240 -16.14 -8.31 9.73
CA MET A 240 -15.07 -7.29 9.76
C MET A 240 -14.93 -6.56 8.41
N SER A 241 -15.08 -7.27 7.30
CA SER A 241 -15.07 -6.68 5.97
C SER A 241 -16.25 -5.71 5.79
N ASP A 242 -17.46 -6.14 6.16
CA ASP A 242 -18.64 -5.29 6.03
C ASP A 242 -18.56 -4.06 6.93
N PHE A 243 -18.09 -4.22 8.17
CA PHE A 243 -17.84 -3.10 9.07
C PHE A 243 -16.86 -2.09 8.48
N SER A 244 -15.71 -2.55 7.98
CA SER A 244 -14.68 -1.68 7.39
C SER A 244 -15.18 -0.98 6.12
N MET A 245 -15.92 -1.69 5.27
CA MET A 245 -16.51 -1.13 4.06
C MET A 245 -17.55 -0.05 4.38
N ASN A 246 -18.38 -0.26 5.41
CA ASN A 246 -19.35 0.74 5.85
C ASN A 246 -18.67 1.99 6.44
N LEU A 247 -17.58 1.84 7.20
CA LEU A 247 -16.78 2.98 7.67
C LEU A 247 -16.22 3.79 6.50
N ASP A 248 -15.77 3.12 5.44
CA ASP A 248 -15.27 3.74 4.21
C ASP A 248 -16.40 4.26 3.29
N LYS A 249 -17.66 4.16 3.70
CA LYS A 249 -18.84 4.51 2.87
C LYS A 249 -18.96 3.70 1.58
N LYS A 250 -18.38 2.50 1.56
CA LYS A 250 -18.45 1.53 0.46
C LYS A 250 -19.61 0.56 0.74
N ASP A 251 -20.85 1.07 0.73
CA ASP A 251 -22.04 0.27 0.95
C ASP A 251 -22.22 -0.83 -0.11
N LEU A 252 -23.21 -1.70 0.10
CA LEU A 252 -23.45 -2.84 -0.80
C LEU A 252 -23.77 -2.38 -2.23
N GLU A 253 -24.53 -1.30 -2.39
CA GLU A 253 -24.92 -0.77 -3.70
C GLU A 253 -23.68 -0.35 -4.50
N LYS A 254 -22.78 0.40 -3.88
CA LYS A 254 -21.50 0.82 -4.48
C LYS A 254 -20.60 -0.35 -4.83
N ARG A 255 -20.53 -1.36 -3.95
CA ARG A 255 -19.75 -2.58 -4.23
C ARG A 255 -20.30 -3.34 -5.44
N LEU A 256 -21.62 -3.46 -5.57
CA LEU A 256 -22.28 -4.09 -6.72
C LEU A 256 -22.09 -3.28 -8.00
N GLU A 257 -22.12 -1.96 -7.93
CA GLU A 257 -21.80 -1.08 -9.07
C GLU A 257 -20.36 -1.33 -9.57
N ILE A 258 -19.36 -1.28 -8.68
CA ILE A 258 -17.95 -1.54 -9.01
C ILE A 258 -17.77 -2.95 -9.60
N ARG A 259 -18.41 -3.95 -9.00
CA ARG A 259 -18.37 -5.32 -9.53
C ARG A 259 -18.94 -5.40 -10.95
N SER A 260 -20.03 -4.69 -11.23
CA SER A 260 -20.62 -4.61 -12.57
C SER A 260 -19.67 -3.95 -13.57
N LEU A 261 -19.04 -2.84 -13.19
CA LEU A 261 -18.05 -2.13 -14.01
C LEU A 261 -16.81 -2.98 -14.31
N VAL A 262 -16.33 -3.77 -13.33
CA VAL A 262 -15.24 -4.75 -13.57
C VAL A 262 -15.66 -5.76 -14.63
N LYS A 263 -16.89 -6.31 -14.57
CA LYS A 263 -17.39 -7.29 -15.53
C LYS A 263 -17.57 -6.74 -16.94
N SER A 264 -17.88 -5.46 -17.08
CA SER A 264 -18.08 -4.80 -18.36
C SER A 264 -16.83 -4.11 -18.90
N CYS A 265 -15.68 -4.27 -18.26
CA CYS A 265 -14.42 -3.66 -18.67
C CYS A 265 -13.99 -4.16 -20.06
N THR A 266 -13.54 -3.25 -20.91
CA THR A 266 -13.11 -3.51 -22.29
C THR A 266 -11.61 -3.29 -22.47
N LEU A 267 -11.05 -3.75 -23.60
CA LEU A 267 -9.66 -3.46 -23.96
C LEU A 267 -9.40 -1.95 -24.07
N ASP A 268 -10.36 -1.22 -24.66
CA ASP A 268 -10.24 0.24 -24.78
C ASP A 268 -10.20 0.92 -23.40
N ASP A 269 -10.96 0.43 -22.43
CA ASP A 269 -10.90 0.96 -21.07
C ASP A 269 -9.52 0.77 -20.45
N LEU A 270 -8.88 -0.41 -20.63
CA LEU A 270 -7.53 -0.67 -20.13
C LEU A 270 -6.49 0.23 -20.80
N ILE A 271 -6.57 0.41 -22.13
CA ILE A 271 -5.67 1.28 -22.88
C ILE A 271 -5.83 2.72 -22.42
N ASN A 272 -7.07 3.19 -22.29
CA ASN A 272 -7.38 4.55 -21.86
C ASN A 272 -6.86 4.86 -20.45
N VAL A 273 -7.09 3.97 -19.48
CA VAL A 273 -6.60 4.20 -18.11
C VAL A 273 -5.09 4.06 -18.03
N SER A 274 -4.48 3.13 -18.78
CA SER A 274 -3.03 3.03 -18.87
C SER A 274 -2.42 4.33 -19.40
N GLN A 275 -2.90 4.82 -20.53
CA GLN A 275 -2.41 6.06 -21.13
C GLN A 275 -2.61 7.27 -20.21
N LYS A 276 -3.76 7.36 -19.57
CA LYS A 276 -4.13 8.49 -18.71
C LYS A 276 -3.31 8.58 -17.43
N TYR A 277 -3.00 7.44 -16.81
CA TYR A 277 -2.43 7.42 -15.47
C TYR A 277 -0.98 6.96 -15.41
N LEU A 278 -0.56 5.99 -16.25
CA LEU A 278 0.74 5.34 -16.09
C LEU A 278 1.87 5.98 -16.93
N PHE A 279 1.60 7.06 -17.64
CA PHE A 279 2.59 7.85 -18.39
C PHE A 279 2.82 9.24 -17.80
N ASN A 280 2.28 9.50 -16.60
CA ASN A 280 2.54 10.68 -15.81
C ASN A 280 3.83 10.51 -14.98
N GLU A 281 4.19 11.56 -14.24
CA GLU A 281 5.29 11.51 -13.28
C GLU A 281 5.01 10.44 -12.22
N SER A 282 6.00 9.57 -12.00
CA SER A 282 5.95 8.52 -10.99
C SER A 282 6.91 8.80 -9.84
N LYS A 283 6.71 8.12 -8.73
CA LYS A 283 7.65 8.10 -7.61
C LYS A 283 8.13 6.67 -7.39
N ARG A 284 9.40 6.54 -7.03
CA ARG A 284 10.08 5.25 -6.92
C ARG A 284 10.63 5.06 -5.52
N SER A 285 10.63 3.83 -5.06
CA SER A 285 11.33 3.42 -3.86
C SER A 285 12.00 2.07 -4.08
N VAL A 286 13.18 1.89 -3.52
CA VAL A 286 13.88 0.61 -3.56
C VAL A 286 14.49 0.33 -2.19
N ILE A 287 14.38 -0.91 -1.73
CA ILE A 287 15.15 -1.43 -0.59
C ILE A 287 16.19 -2.39 -1.17
N ALA A 288 17.46 -2.19 -0.82
CA ALA A 288 18.55 -2.99 -1.36
C ALA A 288 19.78 -2.99 -0.43
N GLY A 289 20.75 -3.83 -0.73
CA GLY A 289 22.05 -3.82 -0.07
C GLY A 289 22.99 -2.75 -0.63
N GLU A 290 24.12 -2.54 0.04
CA GLU A 290 25.14 -1.57 -0.35
C GLU A 290 25.70 -1.80 -1.77
N ASN A 291 25.72 -3.03 -2.23
CA ASN A 291 26.17 -3.40 -3.58
C ASN A 291 25.34 -2.80 -4.72
N TYR A 292 24.13 -2.28 -4.44
CA TYR A 292 23.26 -1.64 -5.42
C TYR A 292 23.32 -0.11 -5.42
N ILE A 293 24.16 0.52 -4.58
CA ILE A 293 24.25 1.98 -4.45
C ILE A 293 24.54 2.66 -5.79
N ASP A 294 25.45 2.13 -6.58
CA ASP A 294 25.83 2.73 -7.87
C ASP A 294 24.70 2.63 -8.91
N GLU A 295 23.90 1.56 -8.87
CA GLU A 295 22.71 1.43 -9.71
C GLU A 295 21.63 2.41 -9.31
N MET A 296 21.37 2.55 -7.99
CA MET A 296 20.43 3.52 -7.47
C MET A 296 20.81 4.96 -7.80
N LYS A 297 22.11 5.32 -7.72
CA LYS A 297 22.60 6.63 -8.12
C LYS A 297 22.41 6.90 -9.61
N LYS A 298 22.61 5.91 -10.49
CA LYS A 298 22.32 6.02 -11.93
C LYS A 298 20.84 6.31 -12.22
N LEU A 299 19.95 5.86 -11.35
CA LEU A 299 18.51 6.09 -11.43
C LEU A 299 18.05 7.35 -10.67
N ASN A 300 18.98 8.17 -10.17
CA ASN A 300 18.75 9.40 -9.41
C ASN A 300 17.96 9.19 -8.11
N PHE A 301 18.20 8.09 -7.39
CA PHE A 301 17.64 7.89 -6.08
C PHE A 301 18.40 8.69 -5.00
N GLU A 302 17.66 9.32 -4.09
CA GLU A 302 18.21 9.78 -2.81
C GLU A 302 18.51 8.55 -1.92
N ILE A 303 19.74 8.41 -1.46
CA ILE A 303 20.17 7.25 -0.68
C ILE A 303 20.00 7.51 0.81
N ARG A 304 19.26 6.63 1.49
CA ARG A 304 19.03 6.66 2.94
C ARG A 304 19.40 5.33 3.60
N ASN A 305 19.86 5.38 4.83
CA ASN A 305 20.17 4.20 5.66
C ASN A 305 19.02 3.96 6.67
N ILE A 306 18.72 2.69 6.93
CA ILE A 306 17.77 2.26 7.95
C ILE A 306 18.48 1.90 9.26
#